data_5d5e03be7e7472ee339a5fba6a36357f
#
_entry.id   5d5e03be7e7472ee339a5fba6a36357f
#
_cell.length_a   1.000
_cell.length_b   1.000
_cell.length_c   1.000
_cell.angle_alpha   90.00
_cell.angle_beta   90.00
_cell.angle_gamma   90.00
#
_symmetry.space_group_name_H-M   'P 1'
#
loop_
_entity.id
_entity.type
_entity.pdbx_description
1 polymer ?
#
loop_
_entity_poly.entity_id
_entity_poly.type
_entity_poly.pdbx_seq_one_letter_code
_entity_poly.pdbx_strand_id
1 'polypeptide(L)'
;DRYPLVSALSRPLIARHLVRAAAEHAATVVSHGCTGKGNDQVRFEVGIGALAPHLSVIAPVRDYAWTREKAIEYADEHGLPIDVSKRSPYSIDQNVWGRAVETGFLEDIWNAPIEELYAYTDNPATPREPDEVVVSFANGVPVAIDGRHVTMLQAIEELNCRAGAQGVGRLDIVEDRLVGIKSREVYEAPGALVLIEAHRELESVTIERDLARFKKGVDQRWGELAYDGLWFSPLKRSLDAFVDSSQEHVSGDIRLTLHAGKAVPTGRRSASSLYDFNLATYDEGDSFDQGLAKGFLELWGLPSRIAARRDERTVHAGGEGATT
;
A
#
# COMPACT_ATOMS: atom_id res chain seq x y z
N ASP A 1 -1.48 1.26 3.87
CA ASP A 1 -2.78 0.56 3.83
C ASP A 1 -3.76 1.05 2.75
N ARG A 2 -3.36 1.95 1.86
CA ARG A 2 -4.24 2.47 0.80
C ARG A 2 -3.73 2.21 -0.60
N TYR A 3 -2.43 1.98 -0.72
CA TYR A 3 -1.74 1.89 -1.98
C TYR A 3 -0.82 0.68 -1.98
N PRO A 4 -0.97 -0.23 -2.96
CA PRO A 4 -0.25 -1.51 -2.95
C PRO A 4 1.25 -1.39 -3.26
N LEU A 5 1.77 -0.22 -3.68
CA LEU A 5 3.19 0.01 -3.98
C LEU A 5 3.76 -0.97 -5.02
N VAL A 6 2.99 -1.31 -6.07
CA VAL A 6 3.29 -2.40 -7.02
C VAL A 6 4.73 -2.33 -7.55
N SER A 7 5.12 -1.21 -8.17
CA SER A 7 6.46 -1.01 -8.70
C SER A 7 7.49 -0.80 -7.60
N ALA A 8 7.15 0.02 -6.58
CA ALA A 8 8.09 0.40 -5.53
C ALA A 8 8.60 -0.79 -4.72
N LEU A 9 7.76 -1.80 -4.46
CA LEU A 9 8.15 -3.02 -3.72
C LEU A 9 9.05 -3.95 -4.54
N SER A 10 8.99 -3.93 -5.87
CA SER A 10 9.82 -4.78 -6.73
C SER A 10 11.25 -4.26 -6.88
N ARG A 11 11.46 -2.94 -6.86
CA ARG A 11 12.76 -2.32 -7.16
C ARG A 11 13.88 -2.66 -6.17
N PRO A 12 13.64 -2.74 -4.85
CA PRO A 12 14.65 -3.20 -3.89
C PRO A 12 15.15 -4.62 -4.17
N LEU A 13 14.26 -5.52 -4.58
CA LEU A 13 14.62 -6.89 -4.94
C LEU A 13 15.51 -6.91 -6.20
N ILE A 14 15.12 -6.16 -7.23
CA ILE A 14 15.89 -6.04 -8.47
C ILE A 14 17.27 -5.42 -8.19
N ALA A 15 17.36 -4.34 -7.40
CA ALA A 15 18.62 -3.72 -7.01
C ALA A 15 19.55 -4.71 -6.30
N ARG A 16 19.02 -5.53 -5.38
CA ARG A 16 19.79 -6.58 -4.69
C ARG A 16 20.34 -7.63 -5.67
N HIS A 17 19.52 -8.07 -6.62
CA HIS A 17 19.97 -9.02 -7.64
C HIS A 17 21.02 -8.41 -8.57
N LEU A 18 20.87 -7.15 -8.97
CA LEU A 18 21.83 -6.44 -9.82
C LEU A 18 23.18 -6.28 -9.12
N VAL A 19 23.19 -5.87 -7.83
CA VAL A 19 24.42 -5.79 -7.03
C VAL A 19 25.09 -7.15 -6.87
N ARG A 20 24.31 -8.22 -6.64
CA ARG A 20 24.84 -9.58 -6.59
C ARG A 20 25.48 -10.01 -7.92
N ALA A 21 24.79 -9.79 -9.05
CA ALA A 21 25.34 -10.09 -10.37
C ALA A 21 26.62 -9.27 -10.66
N ALA A 22 26.66 -8.00 -10.28
CA ALA A 22 27.88 -7.20 -10.40
C ALA A 22 29.05 -7.81 -9.61
N ALA A 23 28.83 -8.28 -8.40
CA ALA A 23 29.85 -8.95 -7.60
C ALA A 23 30.30 -10.27 -8.21
N GLU A 24 29.38 -11.11 -8.69
CA GLU A 24 29.65 -12.40 -9.34
C GLU A 24 30.51 -12.25 -10.62
N HIS A 25 30.32 -11.12 -11.33
CA HIS A 25 31.04 -10.83 -12.59
C HIS A 25 32.20 -9.84 -12.43
N ALA A 26 32.58 -9.49 -11.17
CA ALA A 26 33.60 -8.48 -10.87
C ALA A 26 33.38 -7.15 -11.61
N ALA A 27 32.13 -6.78 -11.86
CA ALA A 27 31.77 -5.53 -12.50
C ALA A 27 31.85 -4.37 -11.50
N THR A 28 32.36 -3.24 -11.95
CA THR A 28 32.45 -1.98 -11.17
C THR A 28 31.38 -0.96 -11.55
N VAL A 29 30.63 -1.25 -12.62
CA VAL A 29 29.59 -0.40 -13.17
C VAL A 29 28.33 -1.23 -13.41
N VAL A 30 27.17 -0.67 -13.08
CA VAL A 30 25.84 -1.19 -13.43
C VAL A 30 25.07 -0.16 -14.24
N SER A 31 24.08 -0.63 -15.01
CA SER A 31 23.29 0.26 -15.87
C SER A 31 21.80 0.02 -15.71
N HIS A 32 20.99 1.09 -15.88
CA HIS A 32 19.55 0.99 -16.01
C HIS A 32 19.01 1.90 -17.13
N GLY A 33 17.82 1.59 -17.63
CA GLY A 33 17.15 2.33 -18.71
C GLY A 33 16.06 3.30 -18.24
N CYS A 34 16.04 3.70 -16.97
CA CYS A 34 15.02 4.59 -16.46
C CYS A 34 15.19 6.03 -16.98
N THR A 35 14.04 6.71 -17.20
CA THR A 35 14.02 8.13 -17.57
C THR A 35 14.27 9.02 -16.33
N GLY A 36 14.63 10.28 -16.54
CA GLY A 36 14.80 11.27 -15.48
C GLY A 36 13.49 11.75 -14.83
N LYS A 37 12.33 11.39 -15.39
CA LYS A 37 11.01 11.78 -14.87
C LYS A 37 10.41 10.77 -13.90
N GLY A 38 10.85 9.51 -13.95
CA GLY A 38 10.29 8.43 -13.15
C GLY A 38 10.96 8.27 -11.78
N ASN A 39 10.24 7.69 -10.82
CA ASN A 39 10.77 7.36 -9.49
C ASN A 39 11.76 6.19 -9.52
N ASP A 40 11.70 5.33 -10.53
CA ASP A 40 12.49 4.09 -10.58
C ASP A 40 13.98 4.34 -10.63
N GLN A 41 14.45 5.40 -11.31
CA GLN A 41 15.85 5.80 -11.26
C GLN A 41 16.33 6.04 -9.83
N VAL A 42 15.50 6.72 -9.01
CA VAL A 42 15.82 7.00 -7.60
C VAL A 42 15.87 5.70 -6.81
N ARG A 43 14.87 4.84 -6.99
CA ARG A 43 14.77 3.54 -6.30
C ARG A 43 15.97 2.64 -6.60
N PHE A 44 16.42 2.58 -7.86
CA PHE A 44 17.61 1.82 -8.24
C PHE A 44 18.89 2.45 -7.71
N GLU A 45 19.16 3.72 -8.00
CA GLU A 45 20.44 4.34 -7.67
C GLU A 45 20.65 4.47 -6.16
N VAL A 46 19.63 4.90 -5.42
CA VAL A 46 19.70 4.98 -3.95
C VAL A 46 19.82 3.58 -3.34
N GLY A 47 19.09 2.59 -3.86
CA GLY A 47 19.17 1.22 -3.41
C GLY A 47 20.55 0.58 -3.67
N ILE A 48 21.10 0.76 -4.87
CA ILE A 48 22.45 0.28 -5.23
C ILE A 48 23.49 0.97 -4.37
N GLY A 49 23.43 2.29 -4.21
CA GLY A 49 24.37 3.05 -3.38
C GLY A 49 24.37 2.63 -1.92
N ALA A 50 23.20 2.24 -1.38
CA ALA A 50 23.08 1.71 -0.02
C ALA A 50 23.65 0.28 0.13
N LEU A 51 23.54 -0.55 -0.90
CA LEU A 51 24.02 -1.95 -0.90
C LEU A 51 25.49 -2.09 -1.28
N ALA A 52 25.95 -1.26 -2.21
CA ALA A 52 27.29 -1.35 -2.80
C ALA A 52 27.82 0.03 -3.22
N PRO A 53 28.25 0.88 -2.26
CA PRO A 53 28.62 2.28 -2.52
C PRO A 53 29.85 2.43 -3.45
N HIS A 54 30.57 1.35 -3.75
CA HIS A 54 31.68 1.32 -4.67
C HIS A 54 31.27 1.15 -6.14
N LEU A 55 30.02 0.76 -6.42
CA LEU A 55 29.52 0.61 -7.78
C LEU A 55 29.16 1.96 -8.38
N SER A 56 29.58 2.20 -9.62
CA SER A 56 29.10 3.31 -10.43
C SER A 56 27.82 2.92 -11.16
N VAL A 57 26.90 3.88 -11.31
CA VAL A 57 25.66 3.67 -12.07
C VAL A 57 25.66 4.57 -13.30
N ILE A 58 25.30 4.02 -14.46
CA ILE A 58 25.05 4.76 -15.70
C ILE A 58 23.59 4.60 -16.12
N ALA A 59 22.99 5.67 -16.59
CA ALA A 59 21.57 5.72 -16.98
C ALA A 59 21.43 6.36 -18.38
N PRO A 60 21.78 5.66 -19.48
CA PRO A 60 21.88 6.25 -20.80
C PRO A 60 20.59 6.94 -21.29
N VAL A 61 19.42 6.38 -21.00
CA VAL A 61 18.14 6.96 -21.40
C VAL A 61 17.92 8.33 -20.76
N ARG A 62 18.26 8.47 -19.47
CA ARG A 62 18.23 9.75 -18.76
C ARG A 62 19.31 10.69 -19.24
N ASP A 63 20.54 10.20 -19.28
CA ASP A 63 21.74 11.04 -19.51
C ASP A 63 21.77 11.62 -20.93
N TYR A 64 21.20 10.92 -21.91
CA TYR A 64 21.02 11.40 -23.28
C TYR A 64 19.63 12.01 -23.56
N ALA A 65 18.77 12.13 -22.53
CA ALA A 65 17.40 12.66 -22.64
C ALA A 65 16.59 11.97 -23.76
N TRP A 66 16.67 10.65 -23.86
CA TRP A 66 15.93 9.90 -24.89
C TRP A 66 14.44 9.92 -24.63
N THR A 67 13.67 10.19 -25.69
CA THR A 67 12.24 9.93 -25.70
C THR A 67 11.98 8.47 -26.06
N ARG A 68 10.71 8.03 -25.86
CA ARG A 68 10.29 6.67 -26.24
C ARG A 68 10.49 6.41 -27.74
N GLU A 69 10.13 7.38 -28.57
CA GLU A 69 10.27 7.32 -30.02
C GLU A 69 11.73 7.13 -30.40
N LYS A 70 12.63 7.94 -29.83
CA LYS A 70 14.07 7.84 -30.08
C LYS A 70 14.66 6.51 -29.62
N ALA A 71 14.18 5.95 -28.52
CA ALA A 71 14.62 4.64 -28.04
C ALA A 71 14.17 3.51 -28.99
N ILE A 72 12.95 3.61 -29.55
CA ILE A 72 12.44 2.66 -30.55
C ILE A 72 13.23 2.78 -31.85
N GLU A 73 13.47 4.00 -32.34
CA GLU A 73 14.28 4.24 -33.55
C GLU A 73 15.68 3.64 -33.40
N TYR A 74 16.34 3.88 -32.26
CA TYR A 74 17.66 3.31 -31.95
C TYR A 74 17.63 1.77 -31.97
N ALA A 75 16.60 1.18 -31.38
CA ALA A 75 16.46 -0.28 -31.36
C ALA A 75 16.26 -0.86 -32.78
N ASP A 76 15.44 -0.21 -33.59
CA ASP A 76 15.21 -0.58 -35.00
C ASP A 76 16.52 -0.47 -35.81
N GLU A 77 17.26 0.63 -35.69
CA GLU A 77 18.53 0.87 -36.38
C GLU A 77 19.61 -0.16 -36.01
N HIS A 78 19.59 -0.66 -34.78
CA HIS A 78 20.60 -1.61 -34.27
C HIS A 78 20.12 -3.06 -34.23
N GLY A 79 18.90 -3.35 -34.74
CA GLY A 79 18.31 -4.69 -34.75
C GLY A 79 18.11 -5.29 -33.34
N LEU A 80 17.82 -4.47 -32.34
CA LEU A 80 17.58 -4.94 -30.98
C LEU A 80 16.19 -5.56 -30.88
N PRO A 81 16.05 -6.75 -30.23
CA PRO A 81 14.77 -7.42 -30.08
C PRO A 81 13.93 -6.71 -29.00
N ILE A 82 13.05 -5.83 -29.44
CA ILE A 82 12.07 -5.17 -28.57
C ILE A 82 10.64 -5.50 -29.03
N ASP A 83 9.79 -5.90 -28.08
CA ASP A 83 8.38 -6.21 -28.34
C ASP A 83 7.48 -4.95 -28.35
N VAL A 84 8.07 -3.76 -28.18
CA VAL A 84 7.32 -2.51 -28.06
C VAL A 84 6.99 -1.97 -29.43
N SER A 85 5.72 -2.03 -29.82
CA SER A 85 5.24 -1.36 -31.02
C SER A 85 4.86 0.10 -30.71
N LYS A 86 5.02 1.01 -31.69
CA LYS A 86 4.49 2.40 -31.66
C LYS A 86 2.95 2.44 -31.46
N ARG A 87 2.29 1.28 -31.52
CA ARG A 87 0.83 1.13 -31.41
C ARG A 87 0.32 1.05 -29.98
N SER A 88 1.16 0.68 -28.97
CA SER A 88 0.74 0.73 -27.58
C SER A 88 1.20 2.04 -26.93
N PRO A 89 0.28 2.98 -26.67
CA PRO A 89 0.63 4.28 -26.09
C PRO A 89 0.96 4.17 -24.57
N TYR A 90 0.69 3.02 -23.97
CA TYR A 90 0.80 2.82 -22.52
C TYR A 90 2.18 2.30 -22.11
N SER A 91 2.66 2.77 -20.96
CA SER A 91 3.72 2.15 -20.20
C SER A 91 3.11 1.19 -19.19
N ILE A 92 3.59 -0.06 -19.16
CA ILE A 92 3.05 -1.11 -18.30
C ILE A 92 4.18 -1.70 -17.47
N ASP A 93 3.98 -1.75 -16.15
CA ASP A 93 4.83 -2.47 -15.21
C ASP A 93 4.00 -3.52 -14.48
N GLN A 94 4.51 -4.75 -14.37
CA GLN A 94 3.77 -5.84 -13.76
C GLN A 94 4.67 -6.82 -13.01
N ASN A 95 4.13 -7.35 -11.94
CA ASN A 95 4.74 -8.41 -11.14
C ASN A 95 3.65 -9.23 -10.46
N VAL A 96 4.03 -10.20 -9.61
CA VAL A 96 3.05 -11.04 -8.90
C VAL A 96 2.12 -10.24 -7.99
N TRP A 97 2.56 -9.09 -7.48
CA TRP A 97 1.79 -8.24 -6.56
C TRP A 97 0.74 -7.37 -7.26
N GLY A 98 0.96 -7.03 -8.52
CA GLY A 98 0.00 -6.25 -9.29
C GLY A 98 0.57 -5.72 -10.60
N ARG A 99 -0.22 -4.89 -11.26
CA ARG A 99 0.05 -4.27 -12.55
C ARG A 99 -0.25 -2.78 -12.49
N ALA A 100 0.61 -1.96 -13.07
CA ALA A 100 0.45 -0.52 -13.23
C ALA A 100 0.43 -0.15 -14.70
N VAL A 101 -0.44 0.76 -15.10
CA VAL A 101 -0.57 1.30 -16.46
C VAL A 101 -0.55 2.82 -16.38
N GLU A 102 0.33 3.44 -17.14
CA GLU A 102 0.47 4.89 -17.23
C GLU A 102 0.67 5.35 -18.68
N THR A 103 0.67 6.66 -18.90
CA THR A 103 0.90 7.35 -20.16
C THR A 103 -0.25 7.26 -21.18
N GLY A 104 -0.05 7.84 -22.37
CA GLY A 104 -1.03 7.85 -23.45
C GLY A 104 -2.31 8.57 -23.06
N PHE A 105 -3.44 7.94 -23.35
CA PHE A 105 -4.78 8.45 -23.07
C PHE A 105 -5.02 8.83 -21.58
N LEU A 106 -4.31 8.18 -20.65
CA LEU A 106 -4.42 8.43 -19.22
C LEU A 106 -3.78 9.75 -18.77
N GLU A 107 -2.93 10.38 -19.60
CA GLU A 107 -2.28 11.65 -19.28
C GLU A 107 -3.29 12.81 -19.16
N ASP A 108 -4.42 12.74 -19.86
CA ASP A 108 -5.55 13.60 -19.56
C ASP A 108 -6.34 12.99 -18.38
N ILE A 109 -6.22 13.61 -17.22
CA ILE A 109 -6.83 13.13 -15.97
C ILE A 109 -8.36 13.19 -15.96
N TRP A 110 -9.00 13.83 -16.95
CA TRP A 110 -10.46 13.84 -17.12
C TRP A 110 -10.97 12.57 -17.83
N ASN A 111 -10.10 11.84 -18.51
CA ASN A 111 -10.46 10.61 -19.18
C ASN A 111 -10.66 9.47 -18.18
N ALA A 112 -11.80 8.80 -18.22
CA ALA A 112 -12.00 7.57 -17.44
C ALA A 112 -11.14 6.43 -18.02
N PRO A 113 -10.54 5.56 -17.18
CA PRO A 113 -9.90 4.34 -17.67
C PRO A 113 -10.89 3.48 -18.47
N ILE A 114 -10.46 2.99 -19.62
CA ILE A 114 -11.26 2.11 -20.48
C ILE A 114 -11.04 0.63 -20.11
N GLU A 115 -12.02 -0.23 -20.42
CA GLU A 115 -11.95 -1.66 -20.03
C GLU A 115 -10.75 -2.39 -20.61
N GLU A 116 -10.30 -2.02 -21.79
CA GLU A 116 -9.15 -2.62 -22.49
C GLU A 116 -7.80 -2.41 -21.76
N LEU A 117 -7.76 -1.51 -20.79
CA LEU A 117 -6.57 -1.32 -19.94
C LEU A 117 -6.38 -2.45 -18.93
N TYR A 118 -7.47 -3.10 -18.53
CA TYR A 118 -7.47 -4.09 -17.48
C TYR A 118 -7.19 -5.49 -18.02
N ALA A 119 -6.24 -6.18 -17.36
CA ALA A 119 -5.81 -7.53 -17.74
C ALA A 119 -5.88 -8.54 -16.58
N TYR A 120 -5.92 -8.06 -15.35
CA TYR A 120 -5.96 -8.89 -14.14
C TYR A 120 -7.36 -8.95 -13.52
N THR A 121 -8.28 -8.07 -13.96
CA THR A 121 -9.58 -7.91 -13.34
C THR A 121 -10.69 -7.91 -14.39
N ASP A 122 -11.73 -8.72 -14.15
CA ASP A 122 -12.98 -8.69 -14.93
C ASP A 122 -13.75 -7.38 -14.64
N ASN A 123 -14.69 -7.03 -15.54
CA ASN A 123 -15.50 -5.83 -15.39
C ASN A 123 -16.46 -5.92 -14.20
N PRO A 124 -16.30 -5.06 -13.15
CA PRO A 124 -17.16 -5.08 -11.98
C PRO A 124 -18.61 -4.69 -12.25
N ALA A 125 -18.92 -4.09 -13.42
CA ALA A 125 -20.29 -3.77 -13.81
C ALA A 125 -21.08 -5.01 -14.29
N THR A 126 -20.39 -6.11 -14.61
CA THR A 126 -20.98 -7.39 -14.99
C THR A 126 -20.48 -8.49 -14.03
N PRO A 127 -20.83 -8.41 -12.75
CA PRO A 127 -20.26 -9.30 -11.74
C PRO A 127 -20.72 -10.74 -11.91
N ARG A 128 -19.85 -11.69 -11.56
CA ARG A 128 -20.20 -13.10 -11.38
C ARG A 128 -20.93 -13.27 -10.04
N GLU A 129 -21.40 -14.52 -9.76
CA GLU A 129 -21.88 -14.86 -8.41
C GLU A 129 -20.81 -14.53 -7.37
N PRO A 130 -21.21 -14.05 -6.17
CA PRO A 130 -20.27 -13.71 -5.12
C PRO A 130 -19.37 -14.89 -4.75
N ASP A 131 -18.09 -14.62 -4.51
CA ASP A 131 -17.11 -15.59 -4.04
C ASP A 131 -16.78 -15.32 -2.56
N GLU A 132 -16.90 -16.31 -1.69
CA GLU A 132 -16.52 -16.20 -0.29
C GLU A 132 -15.13 -16.81 -0.08
N VAL A 133 -14.22 -16.06 0.57
CA VAL A 133 -12.87 -16.51 0.88
C VAL A 133 -12.56 -16.30 2.36
N VAL A 134 -11.89 -17.28 2.97
CA VAL A 134 -11.32 -17.17 4.31
C VAL A 134 -9.81 -17.12 4.22
N VAL A 135 -9.22 -16.03 4.68
CA VAL A 135 -7.76 -15.85 4.76
C VAL A 135 -7.33 -16.02 6.21
N SER A 136 -6.44 -16.98 6.46
CA SER A 136 -5.86 -17.24 7.78
C SER A 136 -4.48 -16.64 7.89
N PHE A 137 -4.20 -15.99 9.03
CA PHE A 137 -2.94 -15.34 9.34
C PHE A 137 -2.28 -15.94 10.57
N ALA A 138 -0.94 -15.94 10.57
CA ALA A 138 -0.12 -16.21 11.74
C ALA A 138 0.91 -15.06 11.87
N ASN A 139 0.89 -14.33 12.99
CA ASN A 139 1.76 -13.19 13.25
C ASN A 139 1.79 -12.18 12.07
N GLY A 140 0.60 -11.82 11.57
CA GLY A 140 0.43 -10.90 10.46
C GLY A 140 0.72 -11.45 9.06
N VAL A 141 1.20 -12.71 8.94
CA VAL A 141 1.54 -13.33 7.65
C VAL A 141 0.41 -14.27 7.22
N PRO A 142 -0.10 -14.20 5.97
CA PRO A 142 -1.09 -15.14 5.47
C PRO A 142 -0.47 -16.54 5.34
N VAL A 143 -1.15 -17.54 5.92
CA VAL A 143 -0.67 -18.94 6.00
C VAL A 143 -1.65 -19.96 5.42
N ALA A 144 -2.94 -19.59 5.26
CA ALA A 144 -3.90 -20.46 4.63
C ALA A 144 -5.01 -19.68 3.91
N ILE A 145 -5.60 -20.31 2.88
CA ILE A 145 -6.82 -19.85 2.21
C ILE A 145 -7.82 -21.01 2.27
N ASP A 146 -9.03 -20.72 2.77
CA ASP A 146 -10.14 -21.68 2.97
C ASP A 146 -9.68 -22.95 3.73
N GLY A 147 -8.82 -22.76 4.75
CA GLY A 147 -8.26 -23.82 5.57
C GLY A 147 -7.11 -24.61 4.93
N ARG A 148 -6.76 -24.36 3.68
CA ARG A 148 -5.63 -24.99 2.99
C ARG A 148 -4.36 -24.17 3.18
N HIS A 149 -3.31 -24.76 3.72
CA HIS A 149 -2.02 -24.10 3.87
C HIS A 149 -1.44 -23.63 2.54
N VAL A 150 -0.94 -22.40 2.52
CA VAL A 150 -0.33 -21.77 1.36
C VAL A 150 0.94 -21.01 1.75
N THR A 151 1.86 -20.87 0.81
CA THR A 151 2.92 -19.87 0.89
C THR A 151 2.38 -18.47 0.57
N MET A 152 3.11 -17.41 0.92
CA MET A 152 2.75 -16.03 0.54
C MET A 152 2.52 -15.91 -0.98
N LEU A 153 3.41 -16.49 -1.80
CA LEU A 153 3.28 -16.45 -3.25
C LEU A 153 1.97 -17.13 -3.71
N GLN A 154 1.68 -18.33 -3.21
CA GLN A 154 0.44 -19.03 -3.53
C GLN A 154 -0.81 -18.27 -3.09
N ALA A 155 -0.75 -17.60 -1.92
CA ALA A 155 -1.86 -16.76 -1.46
C ALA A 155 -2.11 -15.59 -2.42
N ILE A 156 -1.06 -14.90 -2.87
CA ILE A 156 -1.16 -13.79 -3.80
C ILE A 156 -1.71 -14.26 -5.15
N GLU A 157 -1.17 -15.34 -5.71
CA GLU A 157 -1.58 -15.89 -7.01
C GLU A 157 -3.05 -16.33 -7.00
N GLU A 158 -3.47 -17.06 -5.97
CA GLU A 158 -4.85 -17.52 -5.83
C GLU A 158 -5.82 -16.33 -5.67
N LEU A 159 -5.48 -15.38 -4.81
CA LEU A 159 -6.32 -14.21 -4.60
C LEU A 159 -6.32 -13.27 -5.82
N ASN A 160 -5.24 -13.19 -6.59
CA ASN A 160 -5.24 -12.48 -7.87
C ASN A 160 -6.28 -13.07 -8.82
N CYS A 161 -6.37 -14.41 -8.92
CA CYS A 161 -7.36 -15.07 -9.76
C CYS A 161 -8.79 -14.87 -9.24
N ARG A 162 -9.04 -15.15 -7.95
CA ARG A 162 -10.38 -15.08 -7.37
C ARG A 162 -10.94 -13.67 -7.31
N ALA A 163 -10.16 -12.74 -6.77
CA ALA A 163 -10.56 -11.35 -6.63
C ALA A 163 -10.62 -10.64 -8.00
N GLY A 164 -9.68 -10.94 -8.88
CA GLY A 164 -9.68 -10.44 -10.25
C GLY A 164 -10.94 -10.84 -11.01
N ALA A 165 -11.38 -12.09 -10.89
CA ALA A 165 -12.64 -12.59 -11.48
C ALA A 165 -13.91 -11.87 -10.97
N GLN A 166 -13.80 -11.17 -9.84
CA GLN A 166 -14.86 -10.36 -9.25
C GLN A 166 -14.67 -8.86 -9.49
N GLY A 167 -13.69 -8.47 -10.33
CA GLY A 167 -13.36 -7.07 -10.62
C GLY A 167 -12.69 -6.33 -9.45
N VAL A 168 -12.29 -7.03 -8.39
CA VAL A 168 -11.60 -6.44 -7.24
C VAL A 168 -10.16 -6.11 -7.62
N GLY A 169 -9.66 -4.97 -7.18
CA GLY A 169 -8.24 -4.65 -7.32
C GLY A 169 -7.93 -3.44 -8.19
N ARG A 170 -8.93 -2.78 -8.77
CA ARG A 170 -8.75 -1.59 -9.63
C ARG A 170 -8.56 -0.34 -8.80
N LEU A 171 -7.51 0.43 -9.09
CA LEU A 171 -7.22 1.72 -8.48
C LEU A 171 -6.80 2.72 -9.56
N ASP A 172 -7.27 3.95 -9.45
CA ASP A 172 -6.88 5.08 -10.28
C ASP A 172 -6.32 6.17 -9.37
N ILE A 173 -5.02 6.43 -9.46
CA ILE A 173 -4.29 7.22 -8.48
C ILE A 173 -3.49 8.32 -9.17
N VAL A 174 -3.59 9.52 -8.62
CA VAL A 174 -2.66 10.62 -8.94
C VAL A 174 -1.59 10.66 -7.86
N GLU A 175 -0.35 10.50 -8.27
CA GLU A 175 0.83 10.41 -7.42
C GLU A 175 1.69 11.66 -7.48
N ASP A 176 2.47 11.86 -6.43
CA ASP A 176 3.55 12.86 -6.39
C ASP A 176 4.90 12.16 -6.63
N ARG A 177 5.48 12.35 -7.82
CA ARG A 177 6.81 11.83 -8.10
C ARG A 177 7.87 12.58 -7.32
N LEU A 178 8.94 11.90 -6.94
CA LEU A 178 10.06 12.47 -6.18
C LEU A 178 10.71 13.68 -6.86
N VAL A 179 10.64 13.73 -8.18
CA VAL A 179 11.13 14.87 -8.97
C VAL A 179 10.18 16.09 -8.96
N GLY A 180 9.08 16.04 -8.19
CA GLY A 180 8.17 17.17 -7.96
C GLY A 180 7.04 17.32 -8.98
N ILE A 181 6.75 16.30 -9.79
CA ILE A 181 5.64 16.32 -10.76
C ILE A 181 4.52 15.37 -10.35
N LYS A 182 3.29 15.73 -10.71
CA LYS A 182 2.14 14.80 -10.59
C LYS A 182 2.16 13.81 -11.75
N SER A 183 1.77 12.56 -11.48
CA SER A 183 1.51 11.54 -12.49
C SER A 183 0.28 10.75 -12.12
N ARG A 184 -0.40 10.20 -13.13
CA ARG A 184 -1.55 9.32 -12.94
C ARG A 184 -1.18 7.92 -13.37
N GLU A 185 -1.51 6.96 -12.52
CA GLU A 185 -1.33 5.54 -12.79
C GLU A 185 -2.61 4.78 -12.44
N VAL A 186 -2.98 3.83 -13.30
CA VAL A 186 -4.08 2.90 -13.08
C VAL A 186 -3.49 1.56 -12.67
N TYR A 187 -3.93 1.04 -11.54
CA TYR A 187 -3.42 -0.21 -10.97
C TYR A 187 -4.46 -1.31 -10.99
N GLU A 188 -3.95 -2.53 -11.11
CA GLU A 188 -4.67 -3.76 -10.83
C GLU A 188 -3.87 -4.56 -9.81
N ALA A 189 -4.41 -4.72 -8.60
CA ALA A 189 -3.73 -5.43 -7.52
C ALA A 189 -4.74 -6.27 -6.71
N PRO A 190 -5.38 -7.27 -7.33
CA PRO A 190 -6.50 -8.00 -6.71
C PRO A 190 -6.14 -8.67 -5.40
N GLY A 191 -5.14 -9.55 -5.40
CA GLY A 191 -4.70 -10.28 -4.23
C GLY A 191 -4.12 -9.36 -3.16
N ALA A 192 -3.39 -8.30 -3.57
CA ALA A 192 -2.83 -7.33 -2.65
C ALA A 192 -3.93 -6.61 -1.85
N LEU A 193 -4.99 -6.13 -2.53
CA LEU A 193 -6.07 -5.42 -1.85
C LEU A 193 -6.88 -6.33 -0.92
N VAL A 194 -7.12 -7.59 -1.31
CA VAL A 194 -7.79 -8.57 -0.43
C VAL A 194 -6.94 -8.84 0.81
N LEU A 195 -5.63 -9.07 0.65
CA LEU A 195 -4.72 -9.32 1.77
C LEU A 195 -4.61 -8.12 2.71
N ILE A 196 -4.48 -6.90 2.16
CA ILE A 196 -4.41 -5.65 2.94
C ILE A 196 -5.71 -5.46 3.73
N GLU A 197 -6.88 -5.66 3.10
CA GLU A 197 -8.16 -5.53 3.76
C GLU A 197 -8.34 -6.58 4.87
N ALA A 198 -8.07 -7.86 4.57
CA ALA A 198 -8.16 -8.92 5.55
C ALA A 198 -7.22 -8.70 6.75
N HIS A 199 -5.97 -8.33 6.48
CA HIS A 199 -4.99 -8.04 7.52
C HIS A 199 -5.41 -6.88 8.42
N ARG A 200 -5.88 -5.77 7.84
CA ARG A 200 -6.38 -4.61 8.58
C ARG A 200 -7.56 -4.97 9.49
N GLU A 201 -8.46 -5.82 9.02
CA GLU A 201 -9.60 -6.29 9.79
C GLU A 201 -9.18 -7.21 10.95
N LEU A 202 -8.14 -8.03 10.76
CA LEU A 202 -7.58 -8.82 11.84
C LEU A 202 -6.87 -7.94 12.89
N GLU A 203 -6.08 -6.96 12.47
CA GLU A 203 -5.48 -5.98 13.37
C GLU A 203 -6.54 -5.25 14.22
N SER A 204 -7.69 -4.94 13.64
CA SER A 204 -8.77 -4.23 14.34
C SER A 204 -9.30 -4.95 15.58
N VAL A 205 -9.15 -6.28 15.63
CA VAL A 205 -9.63 -7.10 16.76
C VAL A 205 -8.51 -7.63 17.65
N THR A 206 -7.24 -7.52 17.23
CA THR A 206 -6.10 -8.11 17.95
C THR A 206 -5.10 -7.08 18.49
N ILE A 207 -5.09 -5.86 17.96
CA ILE A 207 -4.17 -4.81 18.40
C ILE A 207 -4.87 -3.84 19.35
N GLU A 208 -4.18 -3.52 20.46
CA GLU A 208 -4.65 -2.56 21.45
C GLU A 208 -4.79 -1.14 20.82
N ARG A 209 -5.75 -0.36 21.31
CA ARG A 209 -6.16 0.92 20.75
C ARG A 209 -5.04 1.94 20.54
N ASP A 210 -4.17 2.14 21.52
CA ASP A 210 -3.14 3.17 21.45
C ASP A 210 -1.97 2.72 20.55
N LEU A 211 -1.64 1.43 20.57
CA LEU A 211 -0.72 0.81 19.61
C LEU A 211 -1.27 0.93 18.17
N ALA A 212 -2.55 0.61 17.95
CA ALA A 212 -3.18 0.72 16.63
C ALA A 212 -3.20 2.17 16.10
N ARG A 213 -3.39 3.15 16.97
CA ARG A 213 -3.34 4.58 16.61
C ARG A 213 -1.94 5.03 16.22
N PHE A 214 -0.93 4.64 17.00
CA PHE A 214 0.46 4.99 16.73
C PHE A 214 0.96 4.30 15.45
N LYS A 215 0.63 3.03 15.27
CA LYS A 215 1.00 2.22 14.10
C LYS A 215 0.60 2.86 12.77
N LYS A 216 -0.53 3.56 12.68
CA LYS A 216 -0.96 4.26 11.46
C LYS A 216 0.09 5.23 10.91
N GLY A 217 0.77 5.97 11.79
CA GLY A 217 1.86 6.86 11.41
C GLY A 217 3.12 6.10 11.00
N VAL A 218 3.40 4.98 11.65
CA VAL A 218 4.51 4.07 11.31
C VAL A 218 4.28 3.45 9.93
N ASP A 219 3.09 2.91 9.66
CA ASP A 219 2.72 2.30 8.38
C ASP A 219 2.81 3.29 7.22
N GLN A 220 2.33 4.52 7.47
CA GLN A 220 2.44 5.59 6.48
C GLN A 220 3.91 5.89 6.18
N ARG A 221 4.74 6.08 7.21
CA ARG A 221 6.16 6.39 7.03
C ARG A 221 6.92 5.24 6.38
N TRP A 222 6.57 4.01 6.71
CA TRP A 222 7.12 2.81 6.07
C TRP A 222 6.81 2.80 4.57
N GLY A 223 5.56 3.07 4.20
CA GLY A 223 5.13 3.17 2.80
C GLY A 223 5.86 4.28 2.04
N GLU A 224 6.02 5.46 2.65
CA GLU A 224 6.79 6.58 2.09
C GLU A 224 8.25 6.18 1.82
N LEU A 225 8.92 5.51 2.77
CA LEU A 225 10.30 5.06 2.58
C LEU A 225 10.42 4.05 1.43
N ALA A 226 9.45 3.16 1.28
CA ALA A 226 9.41 2.23 0.15
C ALA A 226 9.20 2.98 -1.18
N TYR A 227 8.27 3.93 -1.21
CA TYR A 227 7.98 4.75 -2.38
C TYR A 227 9.18 5.60 -2.80
N ASP A 228 9.88 6.21 -1.83
CA ASP A 228 11.02 7.10 -2.00
C ASP A 228 12.34 6.38 -2.34
N GLY A 229 12.34 5.05 -2.44
CA GLY A 229 13.57 4.28 -2.71
C GLY A 229 14.49 4.12 -1.50
N LEU A 230 14.04 4.47 -0.30
CA LEU A 230 14.79 4.40 0.95
C LEU A 230 14.66 3.04 1.67
N TRP A 231 14.41 1.97 0.91
CA TRP A 231 14.19 0.60 1.42
C TRP A 231 15.33 0.11 2.33
N PHE A 232 16.58 0.43 2.01
CA PHE A 232 17.74 -0.01 2.76
C PHE A 232 18.20 0.99 3.83
N SER A 233 17.40 2.00 4.13
CA SER A 233 17.75 3.03 5.13
C SER A 233 17.69 2.49 6.58
N PRO A 234 18.46 3.06 7.52
CA PRO A 234 18.37 2.72 8.94
C PRO A 234 16.97 2.91 9.52
N LEU A 235 16.25 3.97 9.11
CA LEU A 235 14.89 4.24 9.57
C LEU A 235 13.94 3.11 9.15
N LYS A 236 14.01 2.66 7.87
CA LYS A 236 13.17 1.56 7.38
C LYS A 236 13.37 0.30 8.22
N ARG A 237 14.60 -0.06 8.53
CA ARG A 237 14.92 -1.21 9.41
C ARG A 237 14.36 -1.08 10.83
N SER A 238 14.36 0.14 11.39
CA SER A 238 13.76 0.37 12.72
C SER A 238 12.24 0.25 12.68
N LEU A 239 11.61 0.73 11.58
CA LEU A 239 10.16 0.56 11.39
C LEU A 239 9.78 -0.90 11.13
N ASP A 240 10.64 -1.69 10.45
CA ASP A 240 10.42 -3.15 10.32
C ASP A 240 10.34 -3.82 11.69
N ALA A 241 11.30 -3.54 12.57
CA ALA A 241 11.30 -4.10 13.92
C ALA A 241 10.06 -3.70 14.74
N PHE A 242 9.58 -2.48 14.57
CA PHE A 242 8.32 -2.04 15.18
C PHE A 242 7.12 -2.81 14.61
N VAL A 243 7.05 -2.95 13.28
CA VAL A 243 5.96 -3.69 12.62
C VAL A 243 5.98 -5.14 13.07
N ASP A 244 7.14 -5.83 13.03
CA ASP A 244 7.27 -7.22 13.46
C ASP A 244 6.78 -7.41 14.90
N SER A 245 7.18 -6.54 15.84
CA SER A 245 6.71 -6.58 17.21
C SER A 245 5.20 -6.38 17.34
N SER A 246 4.63 -5.47 16.53
CA SER A 246 3.18 -5.19 16.55
C SER A 246 2.32 -6.36 16.03
N GLN A 247 2.91 -7.30 15.28
CA GLN A 247 2.23 -8.44 14.67
C GLN A 247 2.20 -9.71 15.53
N GLU A 248 2.83 -9.69 16.70
CA GLU A 248 3.01 -10.87 17.57
C GLU A 248 1.70 -11.58 17.91
N HIS A 249 0.59 -10.84 18.01
CA HIS A 249 -0.74 -11.35 18.31
C HIS A 249 -1.72 -11.30 17.12
N VAL A 250 -1.26 -10.87 15.95
CA VAL A 250 -2.12 -10.75 14.76
C VAL A 250 -2.23 -12.10 14.06
N SER A 251 -3.00 -13.01 14.69
CA SER A 251 -3.23 -14.37 14.21
C SER A 251 -4.71 -14.70 14.26
N GLY A 252 -5.24 -15.31 13.20
CA GLY A 252 -6.66 -15.65 13.10
C GLY A 252 -7.17 -15.71 11.67
N ASP A 253 -8.49 -15.74 11.52
CA ASP A 253 -9.17 -15.91 10.24
C ASP A 253 -10.06 -14.69 9.94
N ILE A 254 -9.99 -14.24 8.71
CA ILE A 254 -10.89 -13.22 8.17
C ILE A 254 -11.64 -13.82 6.99
N ARG A 255 -12.97 -13.73 7.04
CA ARG A 255 -13.85 -14.10 5.94
C ARG A 255 -14.24 -12.85 5.17
N LEU A 256 -14.12 -12.90 3.85
CA LEU A 256 -14.50 -11.82 2.95
C LEU A 256 -15.44 -12.36 1.87
N THR A 257 -16.37 -11.52 1.44
CA THR A 257 -17.13 -11.71 0.21
C THR A 257 -16.53 -10.84 -0.89
N LEU A 258 -16.13 -11.47 -1.99
CA LEU A 258 -15.60 -10.83 -3.19
C LEU A 258 -16.73 -10.70 -4.20
N HIS A 259 -17.10 -9.48 -4.57
CA HIS A 259 -18.21 -9.25 -5.51
C HIS A 259 -18.21 -7.83 -6.07
N ALA A 260 -18.47 -7.67 -7.35
CA ALA A 260 -18.69 -6.39 -8.01
C ALA A 260 -17.60 -5.33 -7.67
N GLY A 261 -16.33 -5.72 -7.75
CA GLY A 261 -15.20 -4.84 -7.51
C GLY A 261 -14.86 -4.59 -6.03
N LYS A 262 -15.53 -5.27 -5.10
CA LYS A 262 -15.33 -5.10 -3.66
C LYS A 262 -14.91 -6.38 -2.96
N ALA A 263 -14.04 -6.24 -1.96
CA ALA A 263 -13.74 -7.27 -0.97
C ALA A 263 -14.33 -6.79 0.36
N VAL A 264 -15.40 -7.43 0.83
CA VAL A 264 -16.14 -7.00 2.02
C VAL A 264 -15.92 -7.99 3.14
N PRO A 265 -15.34 -7.59 4.28
CA PRO A 265 -15.19 -8.47 5.46
C PRO A 265 -16.55 -8.84 6.05
N THR A 266 -16.79 -10.16 6.19
CA THR A 266 -18.06 -10.72 6.70
C THR A 266 -17.87 -11.55 7.96
N GLY A 267 -16.63 -11.83 8.39
CA GLY A 267 -16.35 -12.55 9.63
C GLY A 267 -14.91 -12.34 10.11
N ARG A 268 -14.74 -12.33 11.41
CA ARG A 268 -13.45 -12.20 12.11
C ARG A 268 -13.38 -13.24 13.22
N ARG A 269 -12.28 -13.96 13.33
CA ARG A 269 -12.05 -14.96 14.37
C ARG A 269 -10.57 -14.97 14.75
N SER A 270 -10.28 -14.81 16.03
CA SER A 270 -8.93 -14.89 16.59
C SER A 270 -8.96 -15.36 18.03
N ALA A 271 -8.01 -16.24 18.40
CA ALA A 271 -7.79 -16.60 19.80
C ALA A 271 -7.14 -15.45 20.61
N SER A 272 -6.51 -14.51 19.91
CA SER A 272 -5.90 -13.29 20.49
C SER A 272 -6.83 -12.07 20.42
N SER A 273 -8.13 -12.29 20.15
CA SER A 273 -9.10 -11.19 20.05
C SER A 273 -9.21 -10.42 21.36
N LEU A 274 -9.17 -9.09 21.25
CA LEU A 274 -9.49 -8.16 22.33
C LEU A 274 -10.98 -7.80 22.39
N TYR A 275 -11.78 -8.30 21.43
CA TYR A 275 -13.22 -8.14 21.45
C TYR A 275 -13.83 -9.12 22.46
N ASP A 276 -14.33 -8.59 23.57
CA ASP A 276 -15.04 -9.33 24.58
C ASP A 276 -16.55 -9.11 24.40
N PHE A 277 -17.27 -10.19 24.06
CA PHE A 277 -18.71 -10.12 23.84
C PHE A 277 -19.47 -9.65 25.09
N ASN A 278 -19.08 -10.12 26.26
CA ASN A 278 -19.77 -9.78 27.52
C ASN A 278 -19.59 -8.30 27.95
N LEU A 279 -18.50 -7.68 27.51
CA LEU A 279 -18.25 -6.24 27.70
C LEU A 279 -18.88 -5.37 26.60
N ALA A 280 -19.13 -5.95 25.43
CA ALA A 280 -19.61 -5.21 24.26
C ALA A 280 -21.10 -5.31 24.02
N THR A 281 -21.77 -6.32 24.59
CA THR A 281 -23.20 -6.54 24.40
C THR A 281 -24.05 -5.50 25.15
N TYR A 282 -25.26 -5.22 24.63
CA TYR A 282 -26.30 -4.44 25.30
C TYR A 282 -27.41 -5.33 25.82
N ASP A 283 -27.28 -6.67 25.67
CA ASP A 283 -28.29 -7.65 26.12
C ASP A 283 -28.08 -8.08 27.57
N GLU A 284 -28.93 -8.98 28.05
CA GLU A 284 -28.77 -9.62 29.34
C GLU A 284 -27.40 -10.36 29.39
N GLY A 285 -26.64 -10.10 30.45
CA GLY A 285 -25.30 -10.65 30.63
C GLY A 285 -24.17 -9.64 30.38
N ASP A 286 -24.51 -8.36 30.09
CA ASP A 286 -23.53 -7.27 30.07
C ASP A 286 -22.76 -7.24 31.41
N SER A 287 -21.45 -7.38 31.34
CA SER A 287 -20.55 -7.33 32.51
C SER A 287 -19.92 -5.94 32.70
N PHE A 288 -20.21 -4.97 31.83
CA PHE A 288 -19.64 -3.63 31.91
C PHE A 288 -20.35 -2.80 32.97
N ASP A 289 -19.62 -2.34 34.00
CA ASP A 289 -20.15 -1.40 35.01
C ASP A 289 -20.26 0.01 34.39
N GLN A 290 -21.45 0.34 33.93
CA GLN A 290 -21.77 1.64 33.33
C GLN A 290 -21.61 2.80 34.33
N GLY A 291 -21.67 2.55 35.65
CA GLY A 291 -21.49 3.55 36.69
C GLY A 291 -20.10 4.19 36.68
N LEU A 292 -19.06 3.41 36.28
CA LEU A 292 -17.71 3.89 36.18
C LEU A 292 -17.52 4.97 35.11
N ALA A 293 -18.38 4.97 34.07
CA ALA A 293 -18.29 5.94 32.99
C ALA A 293 -18.49 7.38 33.48
N LYS A 294 -19.31 7.59 34.51
CA LYS A 294 -19.58 8.95 35.05
C LYS A 294 -18.29 9.61 35.55
N GLY A 295 -17.52 8.92 36.37
CA GLY A 295 -16.24 9.44 36.88
C GLY A 295 -15.21 9.67 35.78
N PHE A 296 -15.14 8.74 34.82
CA PHE A 296 -14.29 8.89 33.65
C PHE A 296 -14.62 10.14 32.83
N LEU A 297 -15.90 10.38 32.52
CA LEU A 297 -16.33 11.54 31.73
C LEU A 297 -16.04 12.86 32.44
N GLU A 298 -16.14 12.90 33.77
CA GLU A 298 -15.77 14.08 34.59
C GLU A 298 -14.31 14.47 34.39
N LEU A 299 -13.39 13.50 34.46
CA LEU A 299 -11.94 13.73 34.34
C LEU A 299 -11.55 13.94 32.88
N TRP A 300 -12.04 13.11 31.98
CA TRP A 300 -11.70 13.16 30.56
C TRP A 300 -12.10 14.48 29.87
N GLY A 301 -13.28 14.98 30.24
CA GLY A 301 -13.79 16.26 29.72
C GLY A 301 -13.23 17.50 30.43
N LEU A 302 -12.43 17.37 31.50
CA LEU A 302 -11.98 18.48 32.31
C LEU A 302 -11.15 19.53 31.55
N PRO A 303 -10.16 19.16 30.72
CA PRO A 303 -9.39 20.13 29.94
C PRO A 303 -10.26 20.98 29.01
N SER A 304 -11.22 20.36 28.33
CA SER A 304 -12.12 21.05 27.39
C SER A 304 -13.07 21.99 28.15
N ARG A 305 -13.60 21.59 29.34
CA ARG A 305 -14.41 22.45 30.18
C ARG A 305 -13.66 23.66 30.74
N ILE A 306 -12.36 23.47 31.10
CA ILE A 306 -11.51 24.58 31.55
C ILE A 306 -11.29 25.56 30.42
N ALA A 307 -11.01 25.08 29.22
CA ALA A 307 -10.82 25.92 28.03
C ALA A 307 -12.11 26.72 27.73
N ALA A 308 -13.27 26.08 27.68
CA ALA A 308 -14.56 26.76 27.46
C ALA A 308 -14.83 27.88 28.48
N ARG A 309 -14.60 27.60 29.78
CA ARG A 309 -14.76 28.64 30.84
C ARG A 309 -13.81 29.82 30.70
N ARG A 310 -12.61 29.60 30.17
CA ARG A 310 -11.65 30.68 29.86
C ARG A 310 -12.21 31.56 28.74
N ASP A 311 -12.71 30.95 27.69
CA ASP A 311 -13.18 31.63 26.47
C ASP A 311 -14.47 32.46 26.80
N GLU A 312 -15.37 31.94 27.62
CA GLU A 312 -16.52 32.69 28.15
C GLU A 312 -16.13 33.95 28.94
N ARG A 313 -15.09 33.86 29.79
CA ARG A 313 -14.61 35.03 30.54
C ARG A 313 -14.01 36.09 29.59
N THR A 314 -13.35 35.67 28.52
CA THR A 314 -12.75 36.57 27.54
C THR A 314 -13.82 37.33 26.74
N VAL A 315 -14.94 36.65 26.41
CA VAL A 315 -16.10 37.28 25.73
C VAL A 315 -16.77 38.32 26.62
N HIS A 316 -16.96 38.04 27.91
CA HIS A 316 -17.59 38.99 28.84
C HIS A 316 -16.69 40.18 29.16
N ALA A 317 -15.36 39.97 29.26
CA ALA A 317 -14.43 41.09 29.49
C ALA A 317 -14.28 42.03 28.30
N GLY A 318 -14.47 41.52 27.04
CA GLY A 318 -14.44 42.33 25.81
C GLY A 318 -15.75 43.09 25.55
N GLY A 319 -16.87 42.67 26.15
CA GLY A 319 -18.17 43.35 26.00
C GLY A 319 -18.39 44.60 26.88
N GLU A 320 -17.67 44.71 28.01
CA GLU A 320 -17.78 45.87 28.92
C GLU A 320 -16.92 47.07 28.49
N GLY A 321 -16.05 46.93 27.50
CA GLY A 321 -15.17 48.01 26.99
C GLY A 321 -15.69 48.82 25.80
N ALA A 322 -16.92 48.52 25.30
CA ALA A 322 -17.47 49.18 24.10
C ALA A 322 -18.60 50.19 24.37
N THR A 323 -18.72 50.68 25.60
CA THR A 323 -19.68 51.77 25.94
C THR A 323 -18.98 52.82 26.77
N THR A 324 -18.23 53.69 26.10
CA THR A 324 -17.95 55.08 26.48
C THR A 324 -17.72 55.92 25.22
#